data_230189630382115d067339c3e6eb32b9
#
_entry.id   230189630382115d067339c3e6eb32b9
#
_cell.length_a   1.000
_cell.length_b   1.000
_cell.length_c   1.000
_cell.angle_alpha   90.00
_cell.angle_beta   90.00
_cell.angle_gamma   90.00
#
_symmetry.space_group_name_H-M   'P 1'
#
loop_
_entity.id
_entity.type
_entity.pdbx_description
1 polymer ?
#
loop_
_entity_poly.entity_id
_entity_poly.type
_entity_poly.pdbx_seq_one_letter_code
_entity_poly.pdbx_strand_id
1 'polypeptide(L)'
;MIRPSSDRPAPGGDPRRGFLAKLAAIACGGLATLTPLAAGLWAFVHPLGRRSAAARFVPVADLAAIPADGVPRRFPVVTDRKDAWTGYAAEPVGAVWLRREPGSDVVQALSATCPHAGCAVEMAAGGTCFRCPCHNSEFTFGGSIVEPSPSPRPMDELDCRVEKGGAVAVQWQAFLAGIAAKVAKQ
;
A
#
# COMPACT_ATOMS: atom_id res chain seq x y z
N MET A 1 25.38 -86.53 6.18
CA MET A 1 24.22 -86.32 7.02
C MET A 1 23.93 -84.83 7.09
N ILE A 2 23.00 -84.30 6.32
CA ILE A 2 22.57 -82.96 6.24
C ILE A 2 21.31 -82.83 7.11
N ARG A 3 21.37 -81.99 8.16
CA ARG A 3 20.17 -81.69 9.02
C ARG A 3 19.28 -80.70 8.26
N PRO A 4 17.98 -80.95 8.17
CA PRO A 4 17.06 -79.97 7.65
C PRO A 4 16.88 -78.81 8.62
N SER A 5 17.00 -77.59 8.11
CA SER A 5 16.72 -76.35 8.82
C SER A 5 15.23 -76.32 9.18
N SER A 6 14.92 -76.15 10.45
CA SER A 6 13.55 -75.94 10.94
C SER A 6 13.06 -74.51 10.52
N ASP A 7 12.20 -74.47 9.52
CA ASP A 7 11.38 -73.31 9.21
C ASP A 7 10.43 -73.07 10.39
N ARG A 8 10.77 -72.10 11.25
CA ARG A 8 9.82 -71.57 12.22
C ARG A 8 8.92 -70.58 11.50
N PRO A 9 7.60 -70.80 11.49
CA PRO A 9 6.70 -69.79 10.96
C PRO A 9 6.86 -68.49 11.79
N ALA A 10 6.97 -67.35 11.08
CA ALA A 10 7.00 -66.02 11.70
C ALA A 10 5.74 -65.83 12.57
N PRO A 11 5.83 -65.22 13.75
CA PRO A 11 4.69 -64.97 14.59
C PRO A 11 3.69 -64.11 13.84
N GLY A 12 2.51 -64.64 13.54
CA GLY A 12 1.40 -63.91 12.93
C GLY A 12 1.03 -62.73 13.81
N GLY A 13 1.31 -61.51 13.35
CA GLY A 13 0.96 -60.30 14.06
C GLY A 13 -0.55 -60.22 14.26
N ASP A 14 -0.98 -59.86 15.47
CA ASP A 14 -2.39 -59.66 15.83
C ASP A 14 -3.05 -58.68 14.80
N PRO A 15 -4.11 -59.13 14.05
CA PRO A 15 -4.74 -58.32 13.01
C PRO A 15 -5.29 -56.98 13.54
N ARG A 16 -5.69 -56.95 14.82
CA ARG A 16 -6.13 -55.69 15.48
C ARG A 16 -4.99 -54.69 15.63
N ARG A 17 -3.81 -55.19 16.00
CA ARG A 17 -2.62 -54.35 16.15
C ARG A 17 -2.13 -53.75 14.82
N GLY A 18 -2.20 -54.56 13.74
CA GLY A 18 -1.92 -54.12 12.38
C GLY A 18 -2.93 -53.10 11.85
N PHE A 19 -4.20 -53.27 12.18
CA PHE A 19 -5.25 -52.31 11.81
C PHE A 19 -5.07 -50.95 12.53
N LEU A 20 -4.86 -50.98 13.84
CA LEU A 20 -4.62 -49.75 14.63
C LEU A 20 -3.35 -48.99 14.16
N ALA A 21 -2.27 -49.73 13.85
CA ALA A 21 -1.05 -49.11 13.32
C ALA A 21 -1.28 -48.42 11.97
N LYS A 22 -2.08 -49.03 11.07
CA LYS A 22 -2.46 -48.42 9.79
C LYS A 22 -3.29 -47.13 9.98
N LEU A 23 -4.29 -47.19 10.88
CA LEU A 23 -5.10 -46.02 11.20
C LEU A 23 -4.24 -44.86 11.77
N ALA A 24 -3.34 -45.19 12.71
CA ALA A 24 -2.41 -44.20 13.29
C ALA A 24 -1.50 -43.62 12.22
N ALA A 25 -0.95 -44.43 11.32
CA ALA A 25 -0.12 -43.97 10.22
C ALA A 25 -0.88 -43.05 9.26
N ILE A 26 -2.13 -43.37 8.92
CA ILE A 26 -2.98 -42.54 8.07
C ILE A 26 -3.29 -41.20 8.79
N ALA A 27 -3.64 -41.25 10.06
CA ALA A 27 -3.93 -40.04 10.84
C ALA A 27 -2.70 -39.15 10.98
N CYS A 28 -1.54 -39.71 11.35
CA CYS A 28 -0.29 -38.95 11.43
C CYS A 28 0.16 -38.38 10.07
N GLY A 29 0.09 -39.18 9.01
CA GLY A 29 0.39 -38.76 7.66
C GLY A 29 -0.56 -37.66 7.18
N GLY A 30 -1.86 -37.81 7.45
CA GLY A 30 -2.86 -36.78 7.15
C GLY A 30 -2.58 -35.46 7.89
N LEU A 31 -2.31 -35.52 9.20
CA LEU A 31 -1.92 -34.31 9.97
C LEU A 31 -0.63 -33.66 9.46
N ALA A 32 0.39 -34.47 9.19
CA ALA A 32 1.68 -33.99 8.71
C ALA A 32 1.58 -33.27 7.34
N THR A 33 0.65 -33.69 6.49
CA THR A 33 0.46 -33.07 5.15
C THR A 33 -0.57 -31.95 5.17
N LEU A 34 -1.70 -32.11 5.86
CA LEU A 34 -2.78 -31.11 5.85
C LEU A 34 -2.45 -29.86 6.64
N THR A 35 -1.68 -29.99 7.75
CA THR A 35 -1.31 -28.84 8.57
C THR A 35 -0.47 -27.80 7.80
N PRO A 36 0.65 -28.17 7.13
CA PRO A 36 1.43 -27.20 6.37
C PRO A 36 0.68 -26.67 5.16
N LEU A 37 -0.17 -27.48 4.50
CA LEU A 37 -1.01 -27.02 3.40
C LEU A 37 -2.03 -25.98 3.86
N ALA A 38 -2.71 -26.23 4.97
CA ALA A 38 -3.67 -25.28 5.54
C ALA A 38 -2.99 -24.00 6.00
N ALA A 39 -1.83 -24.10 6.66
CA ALA A 39 -1.04 -22.95 7.08
C ALA A 39 -0.54 -22.12 5.88
N GLY A 40 -0.06 -22.79 4.83
CA GLY A 40 0.38 -22.14 3.60
C GLY A 40 -0.77 -21.43 2.88
N LEU A 41 -1.91 -22.09 2.74
CA LEU A 41 -3.10 -21.50 2.15
C LEU A 41 -3.60 -20.30 2.98
N TRP A 42 -3.64 -20.43 4.30
CA TRP A 42 -3.98 -19.33 5.19
C TRP A 42 -3.03 -18.15 5.03
N ALA A 43 -1.72 -18.39 5.04
CA ALA A 43 -0.72 -17.35 4.85
C ALA A 43 -0.85 -16.65 3.48
N PHE A 44 -1.23 -17.39 2.45
CA PHE A 44 -1.44 -16.85 1.10
C PHE A 44 -2.73 -16.02 0.99
N VAL A 45 -3.83 -16.48 1.58
CA VAL A 45 -5.15 -15.82 1.47
C VAL A 45 -5.32 -14.68 2.47
N HIS A 46 -4.71 -14.79 3.66
CA HIS A 46 -4.88 -13.81 4.74
C HIS A 46 -4.58 -12.35 4.33
N PRO A 47 -3.54 -12.04 3.53
CA PRO A 47 -3.28 -10.67 3.08
C PRO A 47 -4.37 -10.08 2.18
N LEU A 48 -5.10 -10.92 1.42
CA LEU A 48 -6.16 -10.48 0.51
C LEU A 48 -7.37 -9.90 1.25
N GLY A 49 -7.57 -10.28 2.51
CA GLY A 49 -8.64 -9.76 3.37
C GLY A 49 -8.28 -8.48 4.13
N ARG A 50 -7.02 -8.03 4.06
CA ARG A 50 -6.61 -6.79 4.73
C ARG A 50 -7.08 -5.60 3.93
N ARG A 51 -8.04 -4.86 4.49
CA ARG A 51 -8.40 -3.56 3.94
C ARG A 51 -7.24 -2.59 4.15
N SER A 52 -6.96 -1.76 3.15
CA SER A 52 -6.03 -0.63 3.29
C SER A 52 -6.43 0.18 4.52
N ALA A 53 -5.46 0.58 5.33
CA ALA A 53 -5.74 1.42 6.48
C ALA A 53 -6.50 2.67 6.01
N ALA A 54 -7.55 3.05 6.76
CA ALA A 54 -8.27 4.30 6.48
C ALA A 54 -7.27 5.45 6.37
N ALA A 55 -7.54 6.36 5.42
CA ALA A 55 -6.70 7.52 5.18
C ALA A 55 -6.43 8.24 6.51
N ARG A 56 -5.16 8.36 6.88
CA ARG A 56 -4.73 8.94 8.17
C ARG A 56 -4.15 10.33 7.92
N PHE A 57 -4.37 11.23 8.85
CA PHE A 57 -3.66 12.50 8.85
C PHE A 57 -2.17 12.25 9.19
N VAL A 58 -1.30 12.67 8.30
CA VAL A 58 0.16 12.54 8.42
C VAL A 58 0.73 13.96 8.50
N PRO A 59 1.50 14.31 9.52
CA PRO A 59 2.24 15.56 9.55
C PRO A 59 3.23 15.61 8.38
N VAL A 60 3.19 16.68 7.61
CA VAL A 60 4.00 16.82 6.39
C VAL A 60 4.99 17.97 6.49
N ALA A 61 4.57 19.10 7.06
CA ALA A 61 5.37 20.30 7.16
C ALA A 61 4.92 21.15 8.36
N ASP A 62 5.75 22.15 8.74
CA ASP A 62 5.30 23.24 9.59
C ASP A 62 4.73 24.37 8.73
N LEU A 63 3.72 25.05 9.22
CA LEU A 63 3.10 26.19 8.54
C LEU A 63 4.12 27.29 8.23
N ALA A 64 5.11 27.46 9.09
CA ALA A 64 6.21 28.42 8.87
C ALA A 64 7.09 28.07 7.66
N ALA A 65 7.13 26.81 7.24
CA ALA A 65 7.84 26.37 6.03
C ALA A 65 7.04 26.60 4.74
N ILE A 66 5.78 27.08 4.84
CA ILE A 66 4.89 27.35 3.72
C ILE A 66 4.62 28.85 3.67
N PRO A 67 5.35 29.63 2.86
CA PRO A 67 5.12 31.07 2.74
C PRO A 67 3.68 31.37 2.28
N ALA A 68 3.10 32.45 2.82
CA ALA A 68 1.77 32.92 2.42
C ALA A 68 1.85 33.77 1.14
N ASP A 69 2.51 33.26 0.11
CA ASP A 69 2.74 33.91 -1.19
C ASP A 69 1.89 33.32 -2.32
N GLY A 70 1.08 32.30 -2.02
CA GLY A 70 0.25 31.61 -3.00
C GLY A 70 1.02 30.67 -3.90
N VAL A 71 2.35 30.53 -3.73
CA VAL A 71 3.19 29.67 -4.56
C VAL A 71 3.30 28.29 -3.90
N PRO A 72 2.96 27.19 -4.62
CA PRO A 72 3.04 25.85 -4.07
C PRO A 72 4.48 25.42 -3.73
N ARG A 73 4.62 24.63 -2.66
CA ARG A 73 5.89 23.97 -2.29
C ARG A 73 5.66 22.47 -2.18
N ARG A 74 6.66 21.69 -2.63
CA ARG A 74 6.57 20.24 -2.63
C ARG A 74 7.17 19.67 -1.35
N PHE A 75 6.40 18.78 -0.70
CA PHE A 75 6.83 18.08 0.51
C PHE A 75 6.66 16.57 0.35
N PRO A 76 7.61 15.76 0.83
CA PRO A 76 7.44 14.32 0.90
C PRO A 76 6.42 13.96 1.98
N VAL A 77 5.61 12.96 1.72
CA VAL A 77 4.76 12.34 2.75
C VAL A 77 5.51 11.14 3.28
N VAL A 78 5.94 11.21 4.53
CA VAL A 78 6.71 10.17 5.21
C VAL A 78 5.84 9.55 6.30
N THR A 79 5.62 8.26 6.23
CA THR A 79 4.82 7.54 7.23
C THR A 79 5.24 6.08 7.30
N ASP A 80 4.79 5.38 8.33
CA ASP A 80 4.97 3.95 8.42
C ASP A 80 4.11 3.25 7.37
N ARG A 81 4.73 2.42 6.55
CA ARG A 81 4.06 1.57 5.58
C ARG A 81 4.14 0.13 6.03
N LYS A 82 3.04 -0.59 5.90
CA LYS A 82 2.98 -2.01 6.16
C LYS A 82 2.40 -2.72 4.95
N ASP A 83 3.14 -3.64 4.39
CA ASP A 83 2.62 -4.58 3.41
C ASP A 83 2.13 -5.88 4.08
N ALA A 84 1.88 -6.93 3.30
CA ALA A 84 1.41 -8.21 3.82
C ALA A 84 2.38 -8.87 4.82
N TRP A 85 3.67 -8.62 4.68
CA TRP A 85 4.74 -9.37 5.34
C TRP A 85 5.67 -8.51 6.17
N THR A 86 5.88 -7.23 5.77
CA THR A 86 6.91 -6.36 6.34
C THR A 86 6.34 -5.01 6.74
N GLY A 87 6.83 -4.46 7.84
CA GLY A 87 6.61 -3.08 8.27
C GLY A 87 7.84 -2.23 7.95
N TYR A 88 7.62 -1.08 7.33
CA TYR A 88 8.65 -0.10 6.99
C TYR A 88 8.37 1.15 7.81
N ALA A 89 9.32 1.56 8.62
CA ALA A 89 9.20 2.77 9.43
C ALA A 89 9.69 3.98 8.67
N ALA A 90 8.97 5.10 8.77
CA ALA A 90 9.34 6.41 8.24
C ALA A 90 9.73 6.37 6.74
N GLU A 91 8.92 5.66 5.92
CA GLU A 91 9.17 5.54 4.48
C GLU A 91 8.44 6.66 3.71
N PRO A 92 9.06 7.27 2.69
CA PRO A 92 8.38 8.19 1.81
C PRO A 92 7.38 7.43 0.94
N VAL A 93 6.09 7.65 1.20
CA VAL A 93 4.97 6.98 0.51
C VAL A 93 4.43 7.80 -0.65
N GLY A 94 4.89 9.02 -0.81
CA GLY A 94 4.51 9.93 -1.89
C GLY A 94 4.94 11.36 -1.61
N ALA A 95 4.34 12.31 -2.32
CA ALA A 95 4.57 13.72 -2.12
C ALA A 95 3.28 14.53 -2.35
N VAL A 96 3.23 15.71 -1.75
CA VAL A 96 2.14 16.68 -1.91
C VAL A 96 2.70 18.05 -2.25
N TRP A 97 1.91 18.82 -2.96
CA TRP A 97 2.08 20.24 -3.14
C TRP A 97 1.22 20.97 -2.12
N LEU A 98 1.84 21.73 -1.22
CA LEU A 98 1.15 22.57 -0.26
C LEU A 98 1.23 24.03 -0.73
N ARG A 99 0.08 24.69 -0.78
CA ARG A 99 -0.05 26.10 -1.13
C ARG A 99 -0.80 26.81 -0.03
N ARG A 100 -0.20 27.84 0.55
CA ARG A 100 -0.84 28.70 1.51
C ARG A 100 -1.43 29.92 0.82
N GLU A 101 -2.68 30.21 1.09
CA GLU A 101 -3.36 31.38 0.53
C GLU A 101 -2.70 32.68 1.04
N PRO A 102 -2.53 33.71 0.16
CA PRO A 102 -1.94 34.97 0.56
C PRO A 102 -2.70 35.62 1.73
N GLY A 103 -1.96 35.98 2.78
CA GLY A 103 -2.52 36.65 3.96
C GLY A 103 -3.41 35.78 4.85
N SER A 104 -3.38 34.46 4.71
CA SER A 104 -4.23 33.51 5.41
C SER A 104 -3.41 32.33 5.93
N ASP A 105 -3.96 31.57 6.88
CA ASP A 105 -3.45 30.30 7.34
C ASP A 105 -4.10 29.09 6.63
N VAL A 106 -4.93 29.36 5.63
CA VAL A 106 -5.56 28.29 4.82
C VAL A 106 -4.53 27.68 3.91
N VAL A 107 -4.38 26.36 4.01
CA VAL A 107 -3.46 25.58 3.20
C VAL A 107 -4.26 24.63 2.31
N GLN A 108 -3.98 24.66 1.01
CA GLN A 108 -4.46 23.67 0.06
C GLN A 108 -3.41 22.58 -0.11
N ALA A 109 -3.81 21.32 -0.14
CA ALA A 109 -2.94 20.17 -0.40
C ALA A 109 -3.36 19.45 -1.68
N LEU A 110 -2.45 19.32 -2.63
CA LEU A 110 -2.65 18.58 -3.88
C LEU A 110 -1.67 17.40 -3.93
N SER A 111 -2.15 16.22 -4.33
CA SER A 111 -1.29 15.08 -4.61
C SER A 111 -0.29 15.44 -5.71
N ALA A 112 1.00 15.15 -5.51
CA ALA A 112 2.01 15.32 -6.55
C ALA A 112 1.98 14.20 -7.60
N THR A 113 0.94 13.35 -7.61
CA THR A 113 0.76 12.25 -8.55
C THR A 113 -0.18 12.69 -9.67
N CYS A 114 0.26 12.54 -10.93
CA CYS A 114 -0.55 12.90 -12.09
C CYS A 114 -1.75 11.94 -12.26
N PRO A 115 -2.99 12.48 -12.37
CA PRO A 115 -4.17 11.65 -12.56
C PRO A 115 -4.22 10.91 -13.89
N HIS A 116 -3.38 11.28 -14.88
CA HIS A 116 -3.31 10.60 -16.18
C HIS A 116 -2.69 9.20 -16.06
N ALA A 117 -1.43 9.11 -15.65
CA ALA A 117 -0.68 7.84 -15.64
C ALA A 117 0.16 7.63 -14.35
N GLY A 118 -0.03 8.45 -13.33
CA GLY A 118 0.65 8.28 -12.04
C GLY A 118 2.07 8.81 -11.96
N CYS A 119 2.57 9.52 -12.98
CA CYS A 119 3.88 10.18 -12.93
C CYS A 119 3.89 11.31 -11.90
N ALA A 120 5.08 11.71 -11.44
CA ALA A 120 5.22 12.88 -10.59
C ALA A 120 4.88 14.16 -11.37
N VAL A 121 4.06 15.02 -10.78
CA VAL A 121 3.79 16.36 -11.27
C VAL A 121 4.84 17.29 -10.69
N GLU A 122 5.41 18.14 -11.53
CA GLU A 122 6.44 19.11 -11.18
C GLU A 122 5.96 20.53 -11.43
N MET A 123 6.65 21.52 -10.86
CA MET A 123 6.44 22.90 -11.21
C MET A 123 7.05 23.15 -12.59
N ALA A 124 6.33 23.78 -13.50
CA ALA A 124 6.84 24.16 -14.80
C ALA A 124 8.02 25.15 -14.66
N ALA A 125 8.95 25.14 -15.62
CA ALA A 125 10.17 25.95 -15.58
C ALA A 125 9.90 27.47 -15.40
N GLY A 126 8.74 27.95 -15.83
CA GLY A 126 8.31 29.35 -15.63
C GLY A 126 7.73 29.64 -14.25
N GLY A 127 7.54 28.64 -13.38
CA GLY A 127 7.00 28.82 -12.04
C GLY A 127 5.55 29.33 -11.98
N THR A 128 4.76 29.11 -13.04
CA THR A 128 3.40 29.64 -13.17
C THR A 128 2.30 28.57 -13.14
N CYS A 129 2.67 27.33 -13.35
CA CYS A 129 1.74 26.19 -13.37
C CYS A 129 2.47 24.90 -12.99
N PHE A 130 1.71 23.82 -12.84
CA PHE A 130 2.26 22.46 -12.73
C PHE A 130 2.31 21.79 -14.11
N ARG A 131 3.31 20.93 -14.30
CA ARG A 131 3.47 20.14 -15.49
C ARG A 131 3.87 18.71 -15.16
N CYS A 132 3.25 17.75 -15.84
CA CYS A 132 3.66 16.35 -15.80
C CYS A 132 4.63 16.09 -16.96
N PRO A 133 5.88 15.68 -16.71
CA PRO A 133 6.89 15.51 -17.77
C PRO A 133 6.61 14.30 -18.67
N CYS A 134 5.76 13.34 -18.23
CA CYS A 134 5.51 12.11 -18.99
C CYS A 134 4.71 12.36 -20.29
N HIS A 135 3.61 13.10 -20.19
CA HIS A 135 2.70 13.34 -21.32
C HIS A 135 2.20 14.79 -21.40
N ASN A 136 2.93 15.70 -20.74
CA ASN A 136 2.66 17.14 -20.79
C ASN A 136 1.27 17.57 -20.29
N SER A 137 0.66 16.81 -19.35
CA SER A 137 -0.52 17.33 -18.64
C SER A 137 -0.12 18.58 -17.87
N GLU A 138 -0.87 19.67 -18.04
CA GLU A 138 -0.65 20.91 -17.31
C GLU A 138 -1.82 21.21 -16.37
N PHE A 139 -1.49 21.84 -15.21
CA PHE A 139 -2.46 22.21 -14.20
C PHE A 139 -2.13 23.56 -13.60
N THR A 140 -3.16 24.32 -13.26
CA THR A 140 -3.00 25.54 -12.49
C THR A 140 -2.47 25.25 -11.08
N PHE A 141 -2.03 26.26 -10.35
CA PHE A 141 -1.66 26.11 -8.92
C PHE A 141 -2.83 25.68 -8.03
N GLY A 142 -4.07 25.87 -8.47
CA GLY A 142 -5.26 25.32 -7.82
C GLY A 142 -5.56 23.86 -8.20
N GLY A 143 -4.75 23.24 -9.07
CA GLY A 143 -4.93 21.86 -9.49
C GLY A 143 -5.86 21.65 -10.68
N SER A 144 -6.51 22.69 -11.20
CA SER A 144 -7.39 22.61 -12.38
C SER A 144 -6.59 22.31 -13.65
N ILE A 145 -7.19 21.55 -14.57
CA ILE A 145 -6.58 21.25 -15.88
C ILE A 145 -6.39 22.54 -16.67
N VAL A 146 -5.24 22.64 -17.35
CA VAL A 146 -4.98 23.61 -18.43
C VAL A 146 -5.08 22.85 -19.74
N GLU A 147 -6.02 23.23 -20.58
CA GLU A 147 -6.23 22.58 -21.89
C GLU A 147 -5.24 23.08 -22.96
N PRO A 148 -4.80 22.19 -23.89
CA PRO A 148 -5.16 20.77 -24.03
C PRO A 148 -4.35 19.89 -23.07
N SER A 149 -5.01 18.91 -22.44
CA SER A 149 -4.37 18.02 -21.48
C SER A 149 -4.85 16.58 -21.62
N PRO A 150 -3.95 15.58 -21.58
CA PRO A 150 -4.35 14.18 -21.56
C PRO A 150 -4.89 13.72 -20.20
N SER A 151 -4.84 14.54 -19.16
CA SER A 151 -5.34 14.18 -17.86
C SER A 151 -6.87 14.09 -17.85
N PRO A 152 -7.47 12.96 -17.38
CA PRO A 152 -8.92 12.79 -17.39
C PRO A 152 -9.63 13.59 -16.27
N ARG A 153 -8.89 14.16 -15.31
CA ARG A 153 -9.40 14.96 -14.20
C ARG A 153 -8.34 15.92 -13.65
N PRO A 154 -8.74 16.93 -12.87
CA PRO A 154 -7.83 17.80 -12.10
C PRO A 154 -6.90 17.02 -11.19
N MET A 155 -5.86 17.66 -10.67
CA MET A 155 -5.02 17.09 -9.62
C MET A 155 -5.89 16.70 -8.39
N ASP A 156 -5.52 15.60 -7.76
CA ASP A 156 -6.28 15.08 -6.62
C ASP A 156 -5.98 15.94 -5.37
N GLU A 157 -6.98 16.68 -4.94
CA GLU A 157 -6.93 17.43 -3.69
C GLU A 157 -7.06 16.48 -2.49
N LEU A 158 -6.30 16.76 -1.43
CA LEU A 158 -6.26 16.00 -0.19
C LEU A 158 -6.73 16.89 0.95
N ASP A 159 -7.51 16.31 1.86
CA ASP A 159 -7.87 17.00 3.08
C ASP A 159 -6.62 17.34 3.89
N CYS A 160 -6.49 18.60 4.31
CA CYS A 160 -5.41 19.03 5.17
C CYS A 160 -5.93 19.91 6.31
N ARG A 161 -5.16 19.97 7.37
CA ARG A 161 -5.45 20.81 8.54
C ARG A 161 -4.17 21.32 9.16
N VAL A 162 -4.25 22.52 9.74
CA VAL A 162 -3.19 23.05 10.59
C VAL A 162 -3.52 22.65 12.03
N GLU A 163 -2.60 21.94 12.67
CA GLU A 163 -2.75 21.48 14.04
C GLU A 163 -2.29 22.54 15.05
N LYS A 164 -2.68 22.36 16.31
CA LYS A 164 -2.17 23.21 17.40
C LYS A 164 -0.64 23.10 17.44
N GLY A 165 0.06 24.22 17.26
CA GLY A 165 1.53 24.24 17.17
C GLY A 165 2.08 24.45 15.77
N GLY A 166 1.21 24.56 14.75
CA GLY A 166 1.61 24.95 13.40
C GLY A 166 1.96 23.78 12.48
N ALA A 167 1.86 22.53 12.95
CA ALA A 167 2.05 21.36 12.07
C ALA A 167 0.92 21.27 11.03
N VAL A 168 1.27 21.13 9.76
CA VAL A 168 0.34 20.89 8.66
C VAL A 168 0.25 19.40 8.43
N ALA A 169 -0.91 18.81 8.72
CA ALA A 169 -1.20 17.39 8.53
C ALA A 169 -2.13 17.19 7.33
N VAL A 170 -1.80 16.22 6.48
CA VAL A 170 -2.54 15.86 5.27
C VAL A 170 -3.13 14.46 5.42
N GLN A 171 -4.39 14.30 5.07
CA GLN A 171 -5.03 13.00 5.00
C GLN A 171 -4.53 12.27 3.75
N TRP A 172 -3.43 11.53 3.92
CA TRP A 172 -2.78 10.88 2.81
C TRP A 172 -3.61 9.74 2.24
N GLN A 173 -3.87 9.83 0.95
CA GLN A 173 -4.54 8.83 0.15
C GLN A 173 -3.99 8.81 -1.27
N ALA A 174 -3.67 7.62 -1.78
CA ALA A 174 -3.34 7.44 -3.20
C ALA A 174 -4.62 7.15 -4.00
N PHE A 175 -4.67 7.60 -5.26
CA PHE A 175 -5.82 7.42 -6.15
C PHE A 175 -5.44 6.66 -7.41
N LEU A 176 -6.42 6.00 -8.04
CA LEU A 176 -6.25 5.34 -9.32
C LEU A 176 -6.03 6.39 -10.40
N ALA A 177 -5.00 6.21 -11.24
CA ALA A 177 -4.75 7.02 -12.42
C ALA A 177 -5.51 6.48 -13.65
N GLY A 178 -5.63 7.29 -14.71
CA GLY A 178 -6.22 6.90 -15.99
C GLY A 178 -7.75 6.91 -16.05
N ILE A 179 -8.42 7.30 -14.98
CA ILE A 179 -9.90 7.36 -14.92
C ILE A 179 -10.37 8.75 -14.47
N ALA A 180 -11.54 9.17 -14.98
CA ALA A 180 -12.11 10.48 -14.63
C ALA A 180 -12.58 10.57 -13.16
N ALA A 181 -13.01 9.46 -12.57
CA ALA A 181 -13.44 9.43 -11.19
C ALA A 181 -12.24 9.40 -10.22
N LYS A 182 -12.33 10.16 -9.12
CA LYS A 182 -11.35 10.13 -8.02
C LYS A 182 -11.62 8.91 -7.13
N VAL A 183 -10.96 7.78 -7.43
CA VAL A 183 -11.14 6.52 -6.71
C VAL A 183 -9.88 6.21 -5.92
N ALA A 184 -10.03 6.01 -4.61
CA ALA A 184 -8.92 5.65 -3.73
C ALA A 184 -8.33 4.28 -4.10
N LYS A 185 -6.99 4.18 -4.08
CA LYS A 185 -6.31 2.87 -4.11
C LYS A 185 -6.53 2.16 -2.78
N GLN A 186 -6.88 0.91 -2.87
CA GLN A 186 -7.00 0.01 -1.71
C GLN A 186 -5.65 -0.57 -1.32
#